data_4a0b4b528a203ce437f56f5893f1f57a
#
_entry.id   4a0b4b528a203ce437f56f5893f1f57a
#
_cell.length_a   1.000
_cell.length_b   1.000
_cell.length_c   1.000
_cell.angle_alpha   90.00
_cell.angle_beta   90.00
_cell.angle_gamma   90.00
#
_symmetry.space_group_name_H-M   'P 1'
#
loop_
_entity.id
_entity.type
_entity.pdbx_description
1 polymer ?
#
loop_
_entity_poly.entity_id
_entity_poly.type
_entity_poly.pdbx_seq_one_letter_code
_entity_poly.pdbx_strand_id
1 'polypeptide(L)'
;MAAGLHATAASAQSGEIRVWSWDIAAASLKANIEGFNKQFPNVKVTVEDLGNAQVFSKTQAGCAAGGAGLPDVVSIENYKAESYWNQFPDCFADLKPLGYTAEVAGKFADFKRAELEKGEAAYAMPWDSGPVVMYYRRDFYEKAGVDPAGIKTWDDFIAAGKKVASANPGVTMSATDLDGDGTTEWFRMVGNEQGCNYFAADASAVTVNAPACIAVYDKLKQLKDAGTIISAGWSDKIQALKAGKVATIMFGGWYEGTIRTNAPELAGKWGVYRMPSLTADGPRAANIGGSSLAIPAGSKNKEAAFAFVKYALSTDEGQVTMLKAYGLVPSLNSALEDPYVKQGQPYWGNQAIWTDILATLPKIKSTHGTAFLNDAEAALKTVQTKFLGGGYPDAKAALDDAANQISSASGLPVAQ
;
A
#
# COMPACT_ATOMS: atom_id res chain seq x y z
N MET A 1 -49.94 -2.70 25.54
CA MET A 1 -48.59 -2.15 25.45
C MET A 1 -48.11 -2.36 24.03
N ALA A 2 -48.08 -1.30 23.22
CA ALA A 2 -47.66 -1.36 21.80
C ALA A 2 -46.14 -1.16 21.76
N ALA A 3 -45.42 -2.15 21.29
CA ALA A 3 -43.99 -2.05 21.00
C ALA A 3 -43.85 -1.28 19.67
N GLY A 4 -43.46 -0.01 19.75
CA GLY A 4 -43.11 0.78 18.60
C GLY A 4 -41.83 0.27 17.97
N LEU A 5 -41.93 -0.30 16.76
CA LEU A 5 -40.77 -0.52 15.89
C LEU A 5 -40.20 0.84 15.49
N HIS A 6 -39.07 1.21 15.99
CA HIS A 6 -38.24 2.29 15.44
C HIS A 6 -37.57 1.76 14.18
N ALA A 7 -38.29 1.86 13.06
CA ALA A 7 -37.66 1.78 11.75
C ALA A 7 -36.84 3.08 11.58
N THR A 8 -35.54 2.97 11.80
CA THR A 8 -34.58 4.06 11.55
C THR A 8 -34.62 4.44 10.10
N ALA A 9 -34.88 5.71 9.83
CA ALA A 9 -34.98 6.32 8.50
C ALA A 9 -33.63 6.26 7.75
N ALA A 10 -33.32 5.11 7.13
CA ALA A 10 -32.25 4.95 6.15
C ALA A 10 -32.64 5.43 4.74
N SER A 11 -33.83 6.08 4.59
CA SER A 11 -34.48 6.23 3.29
C SER A 11 -34.41 7.62 2.63
N ALA A 12 -33.63 8.57 3.16
CA ALA A 12 -33.68 9.94 2.67
C ALA A 12 -32.42 10.38 1.86
N GLN A 13 -31.38 9.54 1.71
CA GLN A 13 -30.22 9.95 0.93
C GLN A 13 -30.50 9.74 -0.55
N SER A 14 -30.37 10.79 -1.34
CA SER A 14 -30.52 10.80 -2.79
C SER A 14 -29.41 11.69 -3.39
N GLY A 15 -29.08 11.46 -4.64
CA GLY A 15 -28.14 12.28 -5.37
C GLY A 15 -27.20 11.47 -6.24
N GLU A 16 -26.33 12.15 -6.94
CA GLU A 16 -25.25 11.54 -7.71
C GLU A 16 -23.93 11.90 -7.06
N ILE A 17 -23.08 10.90 -6.81
CA ILE A 17 -21.74 11.08 -6.29
C ILE A 17 -20.71 10.58 -7.29
N ARG A 18 -19.61 11.31 -7.42
CA ARG A 18 -18.45 10.97 -8.23
C ARG A 18 -17.30 10.56 -7.33
N VAL A 19 -16.62 9.48 -7.67
CA VAL A 19 -15.50 8.92 -6.92
C VAL A 19 -14.29 8.84 -7.84
N TRP A 20 -13.17 9.46 -7.48
CA TRP A 20 -11.90 9.26 -8.17
C TRP A 20 -11.09 8.15 -7.51
N SER A 21 -10.65 7.22 -8.35
CA SER A 21 -9.82 6.08 -7.91
C SER A 21 -8.95 5.60 -9.08
N TRP A 22 -8.27 4.48 -8.91
CA TRP A 22 -7.33 3.94 -9.89
C TRP A 22 -7.38 2.41 -9.96
N ASP A 23 -7.14 1.88 -11.16
CA ASP A 23 -6.90 0.46 -11.44
C ASP A 23 -7.83 -0.49 -10.67
N ILE A 24 -7.20 -1.45 -9.97
CA ILE A 24 -7.89 -2.48 -9.17
C ILE A 24 -8.71 -1.87 -8.01
N ALA A 25 -8.28 -0.72 -7.47
CA ALA A 25 -9.01 0.00 -6.45
C ALA A 25 -10.34 0.54 -7.00
N ALA A 26 -10.33 1.17 -8.18
CA ALA A 26 -11.54 1.64 -8.84
C ALA A 26 -12.49 0.46 -9.16
N ALA A 27 -11.95 -0.64 -9.67
CA ALA A 27 -12.73 -1.85 -9.96
C ALA A 27 -13.40 -2.42 -8.70
N SER A 28 -12.69 -2.42 -7.56
CA SER A 28 -13.21 -2.92 -6.28
C SER A 28 -14.34 -2.06 -5.72
N LEU A 29 -14.24 -0.73 -5.87
CA LEU A 29 -15.34 0.17 -5.48
C LEU A 29 -16.57 -0.02 -6.37
N LYS A 30 -16.38 -0.24 -7.68
CA LYS A 30 -17.50 -0.55 -8.60
C LYS A 30 -18.22 -1.83 -8.18
N ALA A 31 -17.51 -2.84 -7.71
CA ALA A 31 -18.11 -4.10 -7.23
C ALA A 31 -19.02 -3.91 -5.99
N ASN A 32 -18.83 -2.84 -5.22
CA ASN A 32 -19.65 -2.52 -4.06
C ASN A 32 -20.97 -1.80 -4.41
N ILE A 33 -21.12 -1.25 -5.64
CA ILE A 33 -22.28 -0.42 -6.00
C ILE A 33 -23.58 -1.21 -5.94
N GLU A 34 -23.58 -2.46 -6.39
CA GLU A 34 -24.81 -3.28 -6.37
C GLU A 34 -25.31 -3.51 -4.94
N GLY A 35 -24.42 -3.91 -4.02
CA GLY A 35 -24.77 -4.12 -2.61
C GLY A 35 -25.21 -2.81 -1.94
N PHE A 36 -24.50 -1.72 -2.19
CA PHE A 36 -24.84 -0.40 -1.70
C PHE A 36 -26.23 0.06 -2.15
N ASN A 37 -26.56 -0.11 -3.43
CA ASN A 37 -27.84 0.32 -3.99
C ASN A 37 -29.05 -0.45 -3.43
N LYS A 38 -28.84 -1.65 -2.87
CA LYS A 38 -29.93 -2.36 -2.14
C LYS A 38 -30.36 -1.60 -0.88
N GLN A 39 -29.45 -0.85 -0.26
CA GLN A 39 -29.72 -0.06 0.94
C GLN A 39 -30.02 1.41 0.62
N PHE A 40 -29.40 1.93 -0.45
CA PHE A 40 -29.49 3.34 -0.86
C PHE A 40 -29.89 3.46 -2.35
N PRO A 41 -31.12 3.05 -2.72
CA PRO A 41 -31.54 2.97 -4.14
C PRO A 41 -31.61 4.31 -4.86
N ASN A 42 -31.66 5.43 -4.12
CA ASN A 42 -31.77 6.77 -4.67
C ASN A 42 -30.41 7.48 -4.81
N VAL A 43 -29.29 6.81 -4.48
CA VAL A 43 -27.95 7.34 -4.65
C VAL A 43 -27.28 6.69 -5.86
N LYS A 44 -26.95 7.49 -6.86
CA LYS A 44 -26.17 7.04 -8.02
C LYS A 44 -24.68 7.22 -7.74
N VAL A 45 -23.90 6.17 -7.88
CA VAL A 45 -22.43 6.19 -7.68
C VAL A 45 -21.73 6.03 -9.02
N THR A 46 -20.84 6.97 -9.35
CA THR A 46 -19.98 6.90 -10.53
C THR A 46 -18.51 6.85 -10.09
N VAL A 47 -17.84 5.72 -10.31
CA VAL A 47 -16.42 5.56 -10.02
C VAL A 47 -15.60 5.75 -11.30
N GLU A 48 -14.78 6.79 -11.30
CA GLU A 48 -13.86 7.16 -12.39
C GLU A 48 -12.47 6.58 -12.12
N ASP A 49 -12.01 5.72 -13.02
CA ASP A 49 -10.64 5.21 -13.01
C ASP A 49 -9.74 6.18 -13.79
N LEU A 50 -8.92 6.93 -13.08
CA LEU A 50 -8.04 7.95 -13.67
C LEU A 50 -6.57 7.52 -13.67
N GLY A 51 -6.25 6.38 -13.02
CA GLY A 51 -4.87 6.01 -12.70
C GLY A 51 -4.32 6.78 -11.49
N ASN A 52 -3.44 6.11 -10.71
CA ASN A 52 -2.94 6.63 -9.43
C ASN A 52 -2.29 8.01 -9.55
N ALA A 53 -1.36 8.20 -10.48
CA ALA A 53 -0.64 9.47 -10.67
C ALA A 53 -1.59 10.64 -11.01
N GLN A 54 -2.65 10.39 -11.79
CA GLN A 54 -3.61 11.42 -12.13
C GLN A 54 -4.53 11.77 -10.96
N VAL A 55 -5.00 10.78 -10.18
CA VAL A 55 -5.79 11.05 -8.97
C VAL A 55 -4.97 11.92 -8.03
N PHE A 56 -3.70 11.56 -7.80
CA PHE A 56 -2.80 12.33 -6.94
C PHE A 56 -2.62 13.77 -7.42
N SER A 57 -2.20 13.98 -8.67
CA SER A 57 -1.93 15.33 -9.22
C SER A 57 -3.18 16.21 -9.30
N LYS A 58 -4.31 15.63 -9.71
CA LYS A 58 -5.60 16.37 -9.77
C LYS A 58 -6.12 16.73 -8.39
N THR A 59 -5.95 15.84 -7.41
CA THR A 59 -6.36 16.13 -6.02
C THR A 59 -5.51 17.25 -5.45
N GLN A 60 -4.20 17.23 -5.66
CA GLN A 60 -3.30 18.30 -5.23
C GLN A 60 -3.67 19.64 -5.85
N ALA A 61 -3.88 19.65 -7.18
CA ALA A 61 -4.29 20.87 -7.89
C ALA A 61 -5.66 21.40 -7.43
N GLY A 62 -6.61 20.49 -7.22
CA GLY A 62 -7.95 20.85 -6.72
C GLY A 62 -7.90 21.42 -5.30
N CYS A 63 -7.10 20.82 -4.39
CA CYS A 63 -6.92 21.36 -3.05
C CYS A 63 -6.27 22.73 -3.06
N ALA A 64 -5.23 22.93 -3.87
CA ALA A 64 -4.57 24.23 -4.06
C ALA A 64 -5.51 25.30 -4.63
N ALA A 65 -6.51 24.88 -5.41
CA ALA A 65 -7.55 25.76 -5.98
C ALA A 65 -8.79 25.90 -5.06
N GLY A 66 -8.67 25.63 -3.76
CA GLY A 66 -9.77 25.74 -2.81
C GLY A 66 -10.90 24.72 -2.98
N GLY A 67 -10.57 23.52 -3.48
CA GLY A 67 -11.50 22.42 -3.70
C GLY A 67 -12.16 22.40 -5.09
N ALA A 68 -11.80 23.32 -5.98
CA ALA A 68 -12.40 23.40 -7.33
C ALA A 68 -12.09 22.17 -8.16
N GLY A 69 -13.13 21.61 -8.79
CA GLY A 69 -13.02 20.46 -9.72
C GLY A 69 -12.85 19.10 -9.04
N LEU A 70 -12.79 19.04 -7.72
CA LEU A 70 -12.73 17.77 -6.99
C LEU A 70 -14.07 16.99 -7.12
N PRO A 71 -14.05 15.66 -7.02
CA PRO A 71 -15.25 14.82 -6.98
C PRO A 71 -15.88 14.86 -5.58
N ASP A 72 -16.85 13.99 -5.31
CA ASP A 72 -17.45 13.86 -3.98
C ASP A 72 -16.63 12.94 -3.05
N VAL A 73 -15.88 11.99 -3.64
CA VAL A 73 -15.00 11.08 -2.90
C VAL A 73 -13.68 10.93 -3.64
N VAL A 74 -12.58 10.93 -2.91
CA VAL A 74 -11.22 10.74 -3.45
C VAL A 74 -10.54 9.57 -2.75
N SER A 75 -9.96 8.66 -3.52
CA SER A 75 -9.02 7.66 -3.01
C SER A 75 -7.69 8.31 -2.69
N ILE A 76 -7.16 8.05 -1.48
CA ILE A 76 -5.88 8.58 -1.02
C ILE A 76 -5.03 7.43 -0.49
N GLU A 77 -3.80 7.30 -0.99
CA GLU A 77 -2.83 6.40 -0.38
C GLU A 77 -2.42 6.91 1.00
N ASN A 78 -2.47 6.02 1.98
CA ASN A 78 -2.27 6.39 3.38
C ASN A 78 -0.93 7.08 3.65
N TYR A 79 0.16 6.59 3.03
CA TYR A 79 1.48 7.19 3.26
C TYR A 79 1.59 8.65 2.76
N LYS A 80 0.68 9.07 1.85
CA LYS A 80 0.58 10.46 1.37
C LYS A 80 -0.44 11.29 2.14
N ALA A 81 -1.31 10.65 2.92
CA ALA A 81 -2.46 11.28 3.54
C ALA A 81 -2.04 12.47 4.43
N GLU A 82 -1.03 12.27 5.27
CA GLU A 82 -0.56 13.30 6.20
C GLU A 82 -0.01 14.53 5.46
N SER A 83 0.61 14.37 4.29
CA SER A 83 1.07 15.51 3.49
C SER A 83 -0.10 16.38 3.00
N TYR A 84 -1.24 15.76 2.66
CA TYR A 84 -2.44 16.50 2.29
C TYR A 84 -3.02 17.28 3.46
N TRP A 85 -3.15 16.64 4.63
CA TRP A 85 -3.69 17.33 5.82
C TRP A 85 -2.82 18.47 6.29
N ASN A 86 -1.51 18.39 6.06
CA ASN A 86 -0.56 19.43 6.43
C ASN A 86 -0.49 20.57 5.41
N GLN A 87 -0.54 20.28 4.11
CA GLN A 87 -0.49 21.30 3.05
C GLN A 87 -1.84 22.00 2.83
N PHE A 88 -2.94 21.27 2.97
CA PHE A 88 -4.28 21.73 2.58
C PHE A 88 -5.31 21.42 3.70
N PRO A 89 -5.21 22.05 4.87
CA PRO A 89 -6.02 21.69 6.04
C PRO A 89 -7.54 21.81 5.83
N ASP A 90 -7.96 22.67 4.88
CA ASP A 90 -9.39 22.92 4.60
C ASP A 90 -9.90 22.15 3.36
N CYS A 91 -9.07 21.30 2.74
CA CYS A 91 -9.46 20.63 1.50
C CYS A 91 -10.45 19.49 1.72
N PHE A 92 -10.37 18.81 2.86
CA PHE A 92 -11.18 17.63 3.16
C PHE A 92 -12.09 17.84 4.37
N ALA A 93 -13.25 17.21 4.32
CA ALA A 93 -14.21 17.26 5.41
C ALA A 93 -13.72 16.40 6.59
N ASP A 94 -13.96 16.89 7.82
CA ASP A 94 -13.95 16.01 8.98
C ASP A 94 -15.11 15.02 8.88
N LEU A 95 -14.83 13.73 8.95
CA LEU A 95 -15.82 12.67 8.82
C LEU A 95 -16.60 12.40 10.12
N LYS A 96 -16.13 12.91 11.27
CA LYS A 96 -16.81 12.70 12.57
C LYS A 96 -18.23 13.26 12.60
N PRO A 97 -18.50 14.50 12.16
CA PRO A 97 -19.86 15.02 12.08
C PRO A 97 -20.76 14.25 11.09
N LEU A 98 -20.17 13.58 10.09
CA LEU A 98 -20.91 12.75 9.12
C LEU A 98 -21.26 11.36 9.65
N GLY A 99 -20.67 10.95 10.79
CA GLY A 99 -20.95 9.67 11.42
C GLY A 99 -19.75 8.71 11.56
N TYR A 100 -18.52 9.18 11.35
CA TYR A 100 -17.30 8.44 11.72
C TYR A 100 -17.10 8.54 13.22
N THR A 101 -17.96 7.86 13.97
CA THR A 101 -17.94 7.84 15.44
C THR A 101 -16.77 7.04 15.98
N ALA A 102 -16.48 7.18 17.27
CA ALA A 102 -15.47 6.35 17.96
C ALA A 102 -15.75 4.85 17.82
N GLU A 103 -17.04 4.45 17.77
CA GLU A 103 -17.43 3.05 17.52
C GLU A 103 -17.03 2.60 16.11
N VAL A 104 -17.26 3.42 15.08
CA VAL A 104 -16.86 3.11 13.71
C VAL A 104 -15.33 3.08 13.60
N ALA A 105 -14.66 4.07 14.16
CA ALA A 105 -13.20 4.16 14.17
C ALA A 105 -12.55 2.95 14.83
N GLY A 106 -13.10 2.48 15.97
CA GLY A 106 -12.61 1.31 16.71
C GLY A 106 -12.69 -0.03 15.96
N LYS A 107 -13.38 -0.07 14.81
CA LYS A 107 -13.40 -1.26 13.94
C LYS A 107 -12.14 -1.44 13.12
N PHE A 108 -11.25 -0.44 13.06
CA PHE A 108 -10.02 -0.44 12.27
C PHE A 108 -8.78 -0.51 13.15
N ALA A 109 -7.69 -1.05 12.60
CA ALA A 109 -6.41 -1.09 13.29
C ALA A 109 -5.87 0.33 13.58
N ASP A 110 -5.24 0.50 14.76
CA ASP A 110 -4.77 1.82 15.23
C ASP A 110 -3.76 2.45 14.27
N PHE A 111 -2.82 1.68 13.71
CA PHE A 111 -1.82 2.22 12.78
C PHE A 111 -2.48 2.82 11.53
N LYS A 112 -3.59 2.25 11.05
CA LYS A 112 -4.32 2.76 9.89
C LYS A 112 -5.07 4.04 10.19
N ARG A 113 -5.61 4.15 11.42
CA ARG A 113 -6.32 5.37 11.85
C ARG A 113 -5.36 6.53 12.07
N ALA A 114 -4.22 6.26 12.69
CA ALA A 114 -3.22 7.27 13.00
C ALA A 114 -2.73 8.05 11.76
N GLU A 115 -2.68 7.41 10.60
CA GLU A 115 -2.30 8.06 9.34
C GLU A 115 -3.38 9.00 8.78
N LEU A 116 -4.65 8.87 9.23
CA LEU A 116 -5.82 9.54 8.65
C LEU A 116 -6.48 10.56 9.58
N GLU A 117 -6.03 10.61 10.82
CA GLU A 117 -6.52 11.53 11.85
C GLU A 117 -5.47 12.60 12.14
N LYS A 118 -5.91 13.83 12.41
CA LYS A 118 -5.05 14.94 12.83
C LYS A 118 -5.77 15.79 13.86
N GLY A 119 -5.21 15.87 15.06
CA GLY A 119 -5.89 16.51 16.20
C GLY A 119 -7.24 15.86 16.48
N GLU A 120 -8.29 16.65 16.50
CA GLU A 120 -9.65 16.18 16.74
C GLU A 120 -10.37 15.69 15.48
N ALA A 121 -9.83 15.90 14.27
CA ALA A 121 -10.48 15.57 13.01
C ALA A 121 -10.05 14.22 12.43
N ALA A 122 -10.97 13.55 11.71
CA ALA A 122 -10.70 12.37 10.90
C ALA A 122 -11.02 12.69 9.44
N TYR A 123 -10.00 12.77 8.58
CA TYR A 123 -10.14 13.25 7.20
C TYR A 123 -10.42 12.15 6.18
N ALA A 124 -10.20 10.90 6.54
CA ALA A 124 -10.49 9.76 5.67
C ALA A 124 -10.86 8.51 6.47
N MET A 125 -11.51 7.56 5.82
CA MET A 125 -11.83 6.25 6.39
C MET A 125 -10.83 5.20 5.86
N PRO A 126 -10.23 4.37 6.74
CA PRO A 126 -9.33 3.29 6.31
C PRO A 126 -10.02 2.32 5.35
N TRP A 127 -9.32 1.95 4.29
CA TRP A 127 -9.86 1.05 3.28
C TRP A 127 -9.13 -0.29 3.26
N ASP A 128 -7.90 -0.30 2.74
CA ASP A 128 -7.11 -1.52 2.65
C ASP A 128 -5.73 -1.35 3.28
N SER A 129 -5.07 -2.47 3.50
CA SER A 129 -3.71 -2.54 4.00
C SER A 129 -2.81 -3.25 2.98
N GLY A 130 -1.52 -2.97 3.03
CA GLY A 130 -0.55 -3.53 2.08
C GLY A 130 0.54 -4.36 2.77
N PRO A 131 0.20 -5.39 3.59
CA PRO A 131 1.23 -6.23 4.20
C PRO A 131 2.12 -6.86 3.14
N VAL A 132 3.44 -6.66 3.25
CA VAL A 132 4.42 -7.09 2.24
C VAL A 132 4.69 -8.58 2.36
N VAL A 133 4.65 -9.26 1.21
CA VAL A 133 4.99 -10.67 1.06
C VAL A 133 5.82 -10.93 -0.19
N MET A 134 6.38 -12.13 -0.28
CA MET A 134 7.08 -12.62 -1.45
C MET A 134 6.13 -13.54 -2.22
N TYR A 135 5.75 -13.14 -3.44
CA TYR A 135 5.04 -13.98 -4.41
C TYR A 135 6.08 -14.75 -5.21
N TYR A 136 6.04 -16.08 -5.23
CA TYR A 136 7.07 -16.89 -5.88
C TYR A 136 6.50 -17.94 -6.84
N ARG A 137 7.25 -18.24 -7.88
CA ARG A 137 6.96 -19.31 -8.85
C ARG A 137 7.39 -20.65 -8.28
N ARG A 138 6.44 -21.48 -7.91
CA ARG A 138 6.64 -22.82 -7.36
C ARG A 138 7.50 -23.67 -8.28
N ASP A 139 7.17 -23.70 -9.58
CA ASP A 139 7.87 -24.50 -10.58
C ASP A 139 9.35 -24.12 -10.72
N PHE A 140 9.70 -22.83 -10.62
CA PHE A 140 11.10 -22.40 -10.67
C PHE A 140 11.88 -22.77 -9.39
N TYR A 141 11.23 -22.64 -8.25
CA TYR A 141 11.82 -23.00 -6.95
C TYR A 141 12.00 -24.51 -6.82
N GLU A 142 10.99 -25.32 -7.18
CA GLU A 142 11.06 -26.77 -7.18
C GLU A 142 12.18 -27.31 -8.09
N LYS A 143 12.28 -26.79 -9.32
CA LYS A 143 13.35 -27.14 -10.25
C LYS A 143 14.75 -26.77 -9.72
N ALA A 144 14.86 -25.71 -8.92
CA ALA A 144 16.10 -25.27 -8.30
C ALA A 144 16.40 -25.98 -6.95
N GLY A 145 15.49 -26.81 -6.45
CA GLY A 145 15.60 -27.44 -5.12
C GLY A 145 15.62 -26.39 -3.99
N VAL A 146 14.86 -25.32 -4.14
CA VAL A 146 14.77 -24.23 -3.15
C VAL A 146 13.45 -24.34 -2.37
N ASP A 147 13.56 -24.50 -1.06
CA ASP A 147 12.43 -24.39 -0.14
C ASP A 147 12.25 -22.93 0.29
N PRO A 148 11.10 -22.27 -0.05
CA PRO A 148 10.84 -20.90 0.37
C PRO A 148 10.79 -20.71 1.89
N ALA A 149 10.46 -21.74 2.67
CA ALA A 149 10.45 -21.69 4.13
C ALA A 149 11.86 -21.50 4.73
N GLY A 150 12.89 -21.92 4.01
CA GLY A 150 14.30 -21.73 4.38
C GLY A 150 14.82 -20.31 4.15
N ILE A 151 14.12 -19.47 3.39
CA ILE A 151 14.54 -18.10 3.09
C ILE A 151 14.07 -17.19 4.22
N LYS A 152 14.94 -16.90 5.18
CA LYS A 152 14.67 -16.04 6.34
C LYS A 152 15.36 -14.70 6.25
N THR A 153 16.52 -14.66 5.61
CA THR A 153 17.35 -13.46 5.45
C THR A 153 17.52 -13.10 3.98
N TRP A 154 17.92 -11.86 3.73
CA TRP A 154 18.30 -11.43 2.38
C TRP A 154 19.54 -12.17 1.85
N ASP A 155 20.41 -12.68 2.73
CA ASP A 155 21.53 -13.54 2.31
C ASP A 155 21.06 -14.92 1.85
N ASP A 156 20.06 -15.50 2.53
CA ASP A 156 19.39 -16.72 2.06
C ASP A 156 18.72 -16.49 0.70
N PHE A 157 18.12 -15.30 0.51
CA PHE A 157 17.49 -14.93 -0.75
C PHE A 157 18.50 -14.82 -1.90
N ILE A 158 19.68 -14.24 -1.66
CA ILE A 158 20.79 -14.19 -2.63
C ILE A 158 21.26 -15.61 -2.97
N ALA A 159 21.45 -16.47 -1.94
CA ALA A 159 21.88 -17.85 -2.15
C ALA A 159 20.84 -18.66 -2.94
N ALA A 160 19.56 -18.49 -2.62
CA ALA A 160 18.44 -19.08 -3.36
C ALA A 160 18.39 -18.57 -4.82
N GLY A 161 18.61 -17.26 -5.02
CA GLY A 161 18.62 -16.64 -6.34
C GLY A 161 19.68 -17.23 -7.27
N LYS A 162 20.87 -17.54 -6.77
CA LYS A 162 21.90 -18.23 -7.55
C LYS A 162 21.46 -19.61 -8.00
N LYS A 163 20.79 -20.38 -7.12
CA LYS A 163 20.25 -21.71 -7.47
C LYS A 163 19.13 -21.60 -8.50
N VAL A 164 18.20 -20.65 -8.30
CA VAL A 164 17.08 -20.41 -9.23
C VAL A 164 17.60 -20.04 -10.61
N ALA A 165 18.53 -19.10 -10.72
CA ALA A 165 19.10 -18.68 -12.00
C ALA A 165 19.86 -19.82 -12.71
N SER A 166 20.61 -20.63 -11.96
CA SER A 166 21.33 -21.79 -12.50
C SER A 166 20.38 -22.85 -13.04
N ALA A 167 19.30 -23.16 -12.33
CA ALA A 167 18.33 -24.17 -12.73
C ALA A 167 17.37 -23.69 -13.85
N ASN A 168 17.16 -22.38 -13.97
CA ASN A 168 16.20 -21.78 -14.90
C ASN A 168 16.90 -20.69 -15.75
N PRO A 169 17.60 -21.07 -16.84
CA PRO A 169 18.32 -20.12 -17.68
C PRO A 169 17.40 -18.98 -18.18
N GLY A 170 17.85 -17.74 -18.01
CA GLY A 170 17.11 -16.54 -18.39
C GLY A 170 16.06 -16.07 -17.36
N VAL A 171 16.02 -16.69 -16.18
CA VAL A 171 15.17 -16.27 -15.05
C VAL A 171 16.03 -15.59 -13.98
N THR A 172 15.64 -14.40 -13.57
CA THR A 172 16.23 -13.69 -12.41
C THR A 172 15.40 -13.96 -11.16
N MET A 173 16.03 -13.91 -9.99
CA MET A 173 15.34 -14.20 -8.73
C MET A 173 14.20 -13.22 -8.47
N SER A 174 14.42 -11.90 -8.69
CA SER A 174 13.38 -10.89 -8.50
C SER A 174 13.58 -9.65 -9.37
N ALA A 175 12.59 -8.77 -9.32
CA ALA A 175 12.62 -7.45 -9.93
C ALA A 175 12.12 -6.39 -8.94
N THR A 176 12.77 -5.24 -8.91
CA THR A 176 12.32 -4.04 -8.21
C THR A 176 12.67 -2.81 -9.03
N ASP A 177 12.02 -1.69 -8.79
CA ASP A 177 12.36 -0.46 -9.49
C ASP A 177 13.61 0.18 -8.85
N LEU A 178 14.73 0.18 -9.56
CA LEU A 178 15.99 0.70 -9.06
C LEU A 178 16.26 2.16 -9.45
N ASP A 179 15.65 2.62 -10.54
CA ASP A 179 15.97 3.90 -11.20
C ASP A 179 14.78 4.59 -11.88
N GLY A 180 13.56 4.02 -11.79
CA GLY A 180 12.32 4.55 -12.36
C GLY A 180 11.45 5.30 -11.35
N ASP A 181 10.14 5.31 -11.61
CA ASP A 181 9.18 6.03 -10.77
C ASP A 181 8.90 5.35 -9.42
N GLY A 182 9.07 4.02 -9.36
CA GLY A 182 8.95 3.22 -8.14
C GLY A 182 10.26 3.06 -7.36
N THR A 183 11.27 3.87 -7.61
CA THR A 183 12.61 3.75 -7.00
C THR A 183 12.57 3.72 -5.47
N THR A 184 11.62 4.40 -4.82
CA THR A 184 11.50 4.39 -3.36
C THR A 184 10.78 3.16 -2.79
N GLU A 185 10.26 2.25 -3.63
CA GLU A 185 9.55 1.03 -3.17
C GLU A 185 10.39 0.19 -2.21
N TRP A 186 11.69 0.06 -2.49
CA TRP A 186 12.60 -0.70 -1.60
C TRP A 186 12.66 -0.08 -0.20
N PHE A 187 12.85 1.24 -0.11
CA PHE A 187 12.86 1.96 1.17
C PHE A 187 11.51 1.84 1.87
N ARG A 188 10.41 1.97 1.13
CA ARG A 188 9.05 1.85 1.67
C ARG A 188 8.72 0.44 2.17
N MET A 189 9.33 -0.61 1.61
CA MET A 189 9.13 -2.00 2.04
C MET A 189 10.19 -2.43 3.06
N VAL A 190 11.44 -2.56 2.65
CA VAL A 190 12.51 -3.07 3.52
C VAL A 190 12.93 -2.04 4.56
N GLY A 191 12.89 -0.76 4.22
CA GLY A 191 13.07 0.32 5.19
C GLY A 191 11.98 0.31 6.26
N ASN A 192 10.71 0.22 5.88
CA ASN A 192 9.60 0.13 6.86
C ASN A 192 9.76 -1.08 7.78
N GLU A 193 10.12 -2.25 7.26
CA GLU A 193 10.44 -3.43 8.06
C GLU A 193 11.48 -3.10 9.15
N GLN A 194 12.53 -2.39 8.81
CA GLN A 194 13.61 -2.01 9.72
C GLN A 194 13.28 -0.79 10.60
N GLY A 195 12.16 -0.12 10.34
CA GLY A 195 11.73 1.09 11.06
C GLY A 195 12.34 2.38 10.52
N CYS A 196 12.83 2.35 9.27
CA CYS A 196 13.27 3.54 8.57
C CYS A 196 12.09 4.45 8.23
N ASN A 197 12.29 5.73 8.41
CA ASN A 197 11.36 6.78 8.00
C ASN A 197 12.16 7.94 7.41
N TYR A 198 11.51 8.79 6.61
CA TYR A 198 12.10 10.03 6.12
C TYR A 198 12.29 11.04 7.26
N PHE A 199 11.34 11.04 8.21
CA PHE A 199 11.23 12.00 9.30
C PHE A 199 11.01 11.28 10.63
N ALA A 200 11.39 11.94 11.71
CA ALA A 200 11.04 11.51 13.06
C ALA A 200 9.52 11.50 13.27
N ALA A 201 9.03 10.69 14.22
CA ALA A 201 7.60 10.53 14.47
C ALA A 201 6.88 11.83 14.86
N ASP A 202 7.60 12.76 15.48
CA ASP A 202 7.11 14.08 15.85
C ASP A 202 7.37 15.15 14.77
N ALA A 203 7.82 14.74 13.59
CA ALA A 203 8.22 15.60 12.47
C ALA A 203 9.33 16.62 12.80
N SER A 204 10.13 16.40 13.84
CA SER A 204 11.14 17.34 14.32
C SER A 204 12.47 17.28 13.56
N ALA A 205 12.76 16.20 12.86
CA ALA A 205 14.04 15.98 12.20
C ALA A 205 13.94 15.04 10.99
N VAL A 206 14.92 15.11 10.10
CA VAL A 206 15.14 14.15 9.00
C VAL A 206 15.92 12.95 9.56
N THR A 207 15.44 11.72 9.27
CA THR A 207 15.99 10.47 9.82
C THR A 207 16.41 9.45 8.78
N VAL A 208 16.34 9.80 7.50
CA VAL A 208 16.56 8.87 6.37
C VAL A 208 17.96 8.22 6.35
N ASN A 209 18.94 8.83 7.00
CA ASN A 209 20.31 8.34 7.13
C ASN A 209 20.62 7.58 8.45
N ALA A 210 19.57 7.17 9.19
CA ALA A 210 19.75 6.37 10.40
C ALA A 210 20.49 5.04 10.08
N PRO A 211 21.24 4.45 11.04
CA PRO A 211 22.04 3.23 10.80
C PRO A 211 21.25 2.07 10.19
N ALA A 212 20.00 1.88 10.60
CA ALA A 212 19.12 0.86 10.02
C ALA A 212 18.84 1.11 8.52
N CYS A 213 18.68 2.38 8.12
CA CYS A 213 18.42 2.76 6.73
C CYS A 213 19.67 2.57 5.87
N ILE A 214 20.85 2.86 6.41
CA ILE A 214 22.13 2.58 5.75
C ILE A 214 22.26 1.09 5.46
N ALA A 215 22.00 0.21 6.45
CA ALA A 215 22.04 -1.23 6.27
C ALA A 215 21.03 -1.75 5.22
N VAL A 216 19.85 -1.11 5.10
CA VAL A 216 18.85 -1.40 4.06
C VAL A 216 19.39 -1.09 2.66
N TYR A 217 20.11 0.01 2.48
CA TYR A 217 20.69 0.40 1.20
C TYR A 217 21.93 -0.42 0.85
N ASP A 218 22.77 -0.78 1.84
CA ASP A 218 23.86 -1.73 1.63
C ASP A 218 23.33 -3.07 1.13
N LYS A 219 22.20 -3.56 1.67
CA LYS A 219 21.58 -4.80 1.21
C LYS A 219 21.01 -4.68 -0.20
N LEU A 220 20.39 -3.56 -0.55
CA LEU A 220 19.92 -3.30 -1.92
C LEU A 220 21.06 -3.39 -2.93
N LYS A 221 22.20 -2.75 -2.61
CA LYS A 221 23.39 -2.81 -3.45
C LYS A 221 23.92 -4.23 -3.57
N GLN A 222 24.01 -4.98 -2.48
CA GLN A 222 24.44 -6.38 -2.49
C GLN A 222 23.56 -7.26 -3.39
N LEU A 223 22.23 -7.10 -3.33
CA LEU A 223 21.27 -7.82 -4.19
C LEU A 223 21.49 -7.49 -5.67
N LYS A 224 21.70 -6.21 -5.99
CA LYS A 224 21.98 -5.76 -7.36
C LYS A 224 23.31 -6.31 -7.87
N ASP A 225 24.37 -6.15 -7.07
CA ASP A 225 25.73 -6.58 -7.45
C ASP A 225 25.84 -8.12 -7.59
N ALA A 226 25.04 -8.87 -6.82
CA ALA A 226 24.91 -10.32 -6.95
C ALA A 226 24.08 -10.77 -8.18
N GLY A 227 23.49 -9.85 -8.95
CA GLY A 227 22.60 -10.18 -10.05
C GLY A 227 21.28 -10.85 -9.61
N THR A 228 20.92 -10.72 -8.34
CA THR A 228 19.71 -11.33 -7.77
C THR A 228 18.46 -10.59 -8.18
N ILE A 229 18.56 -9.29 -8.42
CA ILE A 229 17.47 -8.40 -8.83
C ILE A 229 17.79 -7.66 -10.12
N ILE A 230 16.75 -7.43 -10.94
CA ILE A 230 16.78 -6.53 -12.10
C ILE A 230 15.94 -5.29 -11.83
N SER A 231 16.29 -4.18 -12.50
CA SER A 231 15.42 -2.99 -12.50
C SER A 231 14.20 -3.23 -13.36
N ALA A 232 13.02 -3.01 -12.80
CA ALA A 232 11.77 -3.04 -13.53
C ALA A 232 10.73 -2.13 -12.84
N GLY A 233 10.21 -1.16 -13.58
CA GLY A 233 9.08 -0.34 -13.18
C GLY A 233 7.78 -1.13 -13.15
N TRP A 234 6.66 -0.47 -12.83
CA TRP A 234 5.37 -1.12 -12.64
C TRP A 234 4.96 -2.03 -13.81
N SER A 235 4.90 -1.48 -15.01
CA SER A 235 4.49 -2.24 -16.21
C SER A 235 5.48 -3.34 -16.58
N ASP A 236 6.78 -3.08 -16.42
CA ASP A 236 7.84 -4.03 -16.74
C ASP A 236 7.87 -5.21 -15.77
N LYS A 237 7.58 -4.99 -14.48
CA LYS A 237 7.38 -6.07 -13.49
C LYS A 237 6.26 -7.02 -13.92
N ILE A 238 5.13 -6.48 -14.38
CA ILE A 238 4.00 -7.28 -14.88
C ILE A 238 4.40 -8.07 -16.14
N GLN A 239 5.11 -7.45 -17.08
CA GLN A 239 5.58 -8.13 -18.28
C GLN A 239 6.62 -9.22 -17.96
N ALA A 240 7.56 -8.94 -17.08
CA ALA A 240 8.57 -9.91 -16.63
C ALA A 240 7.93 -11.13 -15.95
N LEU A 241 6.91 -10.89 -15.13
CA LEU A 241 6.11 -11.93 -14.47
C LEU A 241 5.40 -12.83 -15.51
N LYS A 242 4.68 -12.23 -16.46
CA LYS A 242 3.96 -12.94 -17.53
C LYS A 242 4.90 -13.74 -18.41
N ALA A 243 6.03 -13.17 -18.77
CA ALA A 243 7.06 -13.80 -19.61
C ALA A 243 7.90 -14.85 -18.87
N GLY A 244 7.67 -15.06 -17.56
CA GLY A 244 8.46 -16.00 -16.75
C GLY A 244 9.93 -15.60 -16.63
N LYS A 245 10.24 -14.30 -16.60
CA LYS A 245 11.61 -13.77 -16.49
C LYS A 245 12.04 -13.57 -15.05
N VAL A 246 11.09 -13.58 -14.11
CA VAL A 246 11.34 -13.43 -12.68
C VAL A 246 10.69 -14.57 -11.89
N ALA A 247 11.39 -15.06 -10.89
CA ALA A 247 10.92 -16.14 -10.03
C ALA A 247 10.13 -15.64 -8.82
N THR A 248 10.33 -14.38 -8.42
CA THR A 248 9.75 -13.81 -7.21
C THR A 248 9.40 -12.34 -7.43
N ILE A 249 8.30 -11.89 -6.86
CA ILE A 249 7.95 -10.47 -6.73
C ILE A 249 7.71 -10.19 -5.24
N MET A 250 8.38 -9.20 -4.69
CA MET A 250 8.11 -8.65 -3.36
C MET A 250 7.14 -7.48 -3.50
N PHE A 251 5.94 -7.59 -2.91
CA PHE A 251 4.96 -6.50 -2.92
C PHE A 251 3.90 -6.65 -1.83
N GLY A 252 3.01 -5.65 -1.71
CA GLY A 252 1.88 -5.70 -0.79
C GLY A 252 0.86 -6.80 -1.13
N GLY A 253 0.09 -7.25 -0.13
CA GLY A 253 -0.91 -8.31 -0.30
C GLY A 253 -1.92 -8.06 -1.42
N TRP A 254 -2.27 -6.79 -1.67
CA TRP A 254 -3.16 -6.38 -2.76
C TRP A 254 -2.60 -6.66 -4.17
N TYR A 255 -1.31 -6.91 -4.32
CA TYR A 255 -0.70 -7.30 -5.60
C TYR A 255 -1.15 -8.70 -6.07
N GLU A 256 -1.77 -9.48 -5.17
CA GLU A 256 -2.46 -10.73 -5.49
C GLU A 256 -3.40 -10.57 -6.69
N GLY A 257 -4.29 -9.59 -6.59
CA GLY A 257 -5.25 -9.32 -7.66
C GLY A 257 -4.57 -8.90 -8.97
N THR A 258 -3.48 -8.16 -8.90
CA THR A 258 -2.68 -7.78 -10.07
C THR A 258 -2.08 -9.00 -10.75
N ILE A 259 -1.49 -9.93 -9.98
CA ILE A 259 -0.92 -11.17 -10.54
C ILE A 259 -2.04 -12.01 -11.18
N ARG A 260 -3.10 -12.28 -10.44
CA ARG A 260 -4.21 -13.13 -10.88
C ARG A 260 -4.91 -12.60 -12.14
N THR A 261 -5.10 -11.29 -12.23
CA THR A 261 -5.75 -10.65 -13.37
C THR A 261 -4.86 -10.61 -14.60
N ASN A 262 -3.56 -10.37 -14.44
CA ASN A 262 -2.63 -10.21 -15.57
C ASN A 262 -2.04 -11.53 -16.08
N ALA A 263 -2.03 -12.58 -15.26
CA ALA A 263 -1.46 -13.89 -15.63
C ALA A 263 -2.36 -15.06 -15.22
N PRO A 264 -3.65 -15.10 -15.65
CA PRO A 264 -4.59 -16.15 -15.26
C PRO A 264 -4.12 -17.55 -15.68
N GLU A 265 -3.33 -17.66 -16.75
CA GLU A 265 -2.73 -18.89 -17.28
C GLU A 265 -1.66 -19.49 -16.35
N LEU A 266 -1.18 -18.75 -15.36
CA LEU A 266 -0.22 -19.21 -14.37
C LEU A 266 -0.90 -19.73 -13.08
N ALA A 267 -2.19 -20.00 -13.13
CA ALA A 267 -2.92 -20.60 -12.01
C ALA A 267 -2.22 -21.88 -11.51
N GLY A 268 -2.10 -22.02 -10.18
CA GLY A 268 -1.42 -23.13 -9.51
C GLY A 268 0.11 -23.02 -9.44
N LYS A 269 0.73 -22.13 -10.24
CA LYS A 269 2.19 -21.98 -10.30
C LYS A 269 2.77 -21.00 -9.31
N TRP A 270 1.94 -20.23 -8.61
CA TRP A 270 2.37 -19.22 -7.65
C TRP A 270 2.14 -19.68 -6.22
N GLY A 271 2.95 -19.18 -5.32
CA GLY A 271 2.79 -19.29 -3.88
C GLY A 271 3.25 -18.02 -3.18
N VAL A 272 3.05 -17.97 -1.86
CA VAL A 272 3.40 -16.82 -1.02
C VAL A 272 4.24 -17.28 0.15
N TYR A 273 5.24 -16.48 0.54
CA TYR A 273 5.97 -16.62 1.80
C TYR A 273 6.32 -15.24 2.36
N ARG A 274 6.68 -15.20 3.65
CA ARG A 274 7.02 -13.94 4.34
C ARG A 274 8.32 -13.36 3.79
N MET A 275 8.38 -12.02 3.68
CA MET A 275 9.59 -11.33 3.26
C MET A 275 10.80 -11.72 4.13
N PRO A 276 12.01 -11.77 3.55
CA PRO A 276 13.26 -11.94 4.30
C PRO A 276 13.55 -10.72 5.15
N SER A 277 14.37 -10.86 6.20
CA SER A 277 14.90 -9.74 7.00
C SER A 277 16.39 -9.57 6.83
N LEU A 278 16.97 -8.49 7.39
CA LEU A 278 18.42 -8.28 7.42
C LEU A 278 19.13 -9.31 8.30
N THR A 279 18.46 -9.81 9.35
CA THR A 279 19.01 -10.83 10.27
C THR A 279 18.01 -11.96 10.48
N ALA A 280 18.48 -13.13 10.94
CA ALA A 280 17.65 -14.33 11.10
C ALA A 280 16.48 -14.14 12.07
N ASP A 281 16.67 -13.36 13.13
CA ASP A 281 15.67 -13.04 14.14
C ASP A 281 15.03 -11.66 13.93
N GLY A 282 15.32 -11.02 12.79
CA GLY A 282 14.83 -9.69 12.45
C GLY A 282 13.35 -9.67 12.13
N PRO A 283 12.75 -8.48 12.02
CA PRO A 283 11.37 -8.31 11.64
C PRO A 283 11.15 -8.84 10.21
N ARG A 284 9.97 -9.38 9.96
CA ARG A 284 9.57 -9.92 8.64
C ARG A 284 8.16 -9.45 8.30
N ALA A 285 7.91 -8.17 8.54
CA ALA A 285 6.64 -7.52 8.30
C ALA A 285 6.85 -6.07 7.89
N ALA A 286 6.24 -5.66 6.81
CA ALA A 286 6.23 -4.30 6.31
C ALA A 286 4.89 -4.00 5.65
N ASN A 287 4.66 -2.73 5.35
CA ASN A 287 3.50 -2.27 4.60
C ASN A 287 3.95 -1.50 3.35
N ILE A 288 3.28 -1.74 2.24
CA ILE A 288 3.38 -0.87 1.06
C ILE A 288 2.01 -0.60 0.46
N GLY A 289 1.69 0.67 0.26
CA GLY A 289 0.36 1.08 -0.13
C GLY A 289 -0.62 0.99 1.03
N GLY A 290 -1.83 0.59 0.71
CA GLY A 290 -2.98 0.78 1.56
C GLY A 290 -3.55 2.17 1.37
N SER A 291 -4.88 2.21 1.23
CA SER A 291 -5.61 3.41 0.83
C SER A 291 -6.71 3.74 1.82
N SER A 292 -7.30 4.87 1.58
CA SER A 292 -8.43 5.43 2.32
C SER A 292 -9.34 6.19 1.37
N LEU A 293 -10.56 6.48 1.81
CA LEU A 293 -11.48 7.34 1.09
C LEU A 293 -11.72 8.62 1.89
N ALA A 294 -11.45 9.74 1.26
CA ALA A 294 -11.69 11.08 1.78
C ALA A 294 -12.82 11.78 1.02
N ILE A 295 -13.49 12.70 1.70
CA ILE A 295 -14.58 13.53 1.13
C ILE A 295 -14.08 14.97 1.07
N PRO A 296 -13.94 15.57 -0.12
CA PRO A 296 -13.61 17.00 -0.23
C PRO A 296 -14.62 17.88 0.51
N ALA A 297 -14.11 18.88 1.25
CA ALA A 297 -14.93 19.79 2.05
C ALA A 297 -15.96 20.58 1.19
N GLY A 298 -15.62 20.81 -0.08
CA GLY A 298 -16.50 21.49 -1.04
C GLY A 298 -17.63 20.63 -1.62
N SER A 299 -17.65 19.30 -1.40
CA SER A 299 -18.74 18.44 -1.90
C SER A 299 -20.11 18.90 -1.41
N LYS A 300 -21.09 18.88 -2.29
CA LYS A 300 -22.50 19.18 -1.98
C LYS A 300 -23.29 17.94 -1.58
N ASN A 301 -22.69 16.75 -1.72
CA ASN A 301 -23.32 15.46 -1.51
C ASN A 301 -22.64 14.67 -0.37
N LYS A 302 -22.11 15.37 0.67
CA LYS A 302 -21.29 14.77 1.72
C LYS A 302 -21.96 13.58 2.43
N GLU A 303 -23.26 13.70 2.72
CA GLU A 303 -24.01 12.64 3.41
C GLU A 303 -24.15 11.39 2.53
N ALA A 304 -24.45 11.55 1.25
CA ALA A 304 -24.51 10.44 0.29
C ALA A 304 -23.14 9.84 0.03
N ALA A 305 -22.11 10.68 -0.09
CA ALA A 305 -20.72 10.26 -0.21
C ALA A 305 -20.27 9.45 1.02
N PHE A 306 -20.58 9.94 2.22
CA PHE A 306 -20.23 9.23 3.45
C PHE A 306 -21.01 7.92 3.60
N ALA A 307 -22.28 7.85 3.17
CA ALA A 307 -23.03 6.59 3.17
C ALA A 307 -22.35 5.53 2.32
N PHE A 308 -21.87 5.89 1.10
CA PHE A 308 -21.13 4.97 0.23
C PHE A 308 -19.78 4.56 0.86
N VAL A 309 -19.01 5.54 1.35
CA VAL A 309 -17.72 5.29 2.03
C VAL A 309 -17.92 4.35 3.22
N LYS A 310 -18.92 4.62 4.06
CA LYS A 310 -19.22 3.80 5.24
C LYS A 310 -19.66 2.38 4.85
N TYR A 311 -20.51 2.22 3.84
CA TYR A 311 -20.92 0.90 3.36
C TYR A 311 -19.72 0.12 2.85
N ALA A 312 -18.94 0.69 1.94
CA ALA A 312 -17.81 0.01 1.32
C ALA A 312 -16.71 -0.36 2.32
N LEU A 313 -16.42 0.50 3.31
CA LEU A 313 -15.24 0.38 4.13
C LEU A 313 -15.50 -0.11 5.56
N SER A 314 -16.70 0.08 6.11
CA SER A 314 -16.99 -0.28 7.51
C SER A 314 -18.04 -1.39 7.67
N THR A 315 -18.37 -2.09 6.57
CA THR A 315 -19.18 -3.32 6.60
C THR A 315 -18.36 -4.51 6.13
N ASP A 316 -18.62 -5.69 6.70
CA ASP A 316 -17.97 -6.94 6.27
C ASP A 316 -18.30 -7.24 4.81
N GLU A 317 -19.56 -7.03 4.38
CA GLU A 317 -19.98 -7.23 2.99
C GLU A 317 -19.13 -6.40 2.03
N GLY A 318 -18.93 -5.11 2.32
CA GLY A 318 -18.13 -4.21 1.49
C GLY A 318 -16.67 -4.64 1.41
N GLN A 319 -16.03 -4.85 2.54
CA GLN A 319 -14.62 -5.20 2.62
C GLN A 319 -14.31 -6.61 2.06
N VAL A 320 -15.15 -7.59 2.38
CA VAL A 320 -14.98 -8.98 1.90
C VAL A 320 -15.24 -9.08 0.40
N THR A 321 -16.19 -8.29 -0.16
CA THR A 321 -16.38 -8.20 -1.61
C THR A 321 -15.10 -7.76 -2.30
N MET A 322 -14.43 -6.74 -1.80
CA MET A 322 -13.19 -6.23 -2.38
C MET A 322 -12.04 -7.24 -2.23
N LEU A 323 -11.93 -7.93 -1.10
CA LEU A 323 -10.94 -9.00 -0.91
C LEU A 323 -11.15 -10.15 -1.90
N LYS A 324 -12.36 -10.69 -2.00
CA LYS A 324 -12.67 -11.85 -2.85
C LYS A 324 -12.50 -11.55 -4.33
N ALA A 325 -12.96 -10.38 -4.78
CA ALA A 325 -12.94 -10.03 -6.19
C ALA A 325 -11.56 -9.54 -6.65
N TYR A 326 -10.85 -8.78 -5.83
CA TYR A 326 -9.68 -8.02 -6.26
C TYR A 326 -8.44 -8.16 -5.36
N GLY A 327 -8.50 -8.96 -4.30
CA GLY A 327 -7.36 -9.19 -3.41
C GLY A 327 -6.99 -8.00 -2.53
N LEU A 328 -7.87 -7.01 -2.36
CA LEU A 328 -7.62 -5.89 -1.45
C LEU A 328 -7.73 -6.36 -0.01
N VAL A 329 -6.65 -6.21 0.74
CA VAL A 329 -6.55 -6.67 2.13
C VAL A 329 -7.37 -5.76 3.04
N PRO A 330 -8.43 -6.26 3.70
CA PRO A 330 -9.28 -5.42 4.53
C PRO A 330 -8.55 -4.68 5.64
N SER A 331 -8.91 -3.42 5.88
CA SER A 331 -8.53 -2.70 7.10
C SER A 331 -9.54 -2.88 8.23
N LEU A 332 -10.73 -3.38 7.92
CA LEU A 332 -11.78 -3.67 8.90
C LEU A 332 -11.47 -4.97 9.65
N ASN A 333 -11.33 -4.90 10.98
CA ASN A 333 -10.90 -6.02 11.81
C ASN A 333 -11.83 -7.26 11.70
N SER A 334 -13.15 -7.06 11.65
CA SER A 334 -14.12 -8.17 11.53
C SER A 334 -14.02 -8.89 10.18
N ALA A 335 -13.71 -8.18 9.10
CA ALA A 335 -13.55 -8.77 7.77
C ALA A 335 -12.34 -9.72 7.67
N LEU A 336 -11.33 -9.56 8.54
CA LEU A 336 -10.18 -10.45 8.62
C LEU A 336 -10.54 -11.84 9.16
N GLU A 337 -11.70 -11.98 9.80
CA GLU A 337 -12.20 -13.25 10.34
C GLU A 337 -13.13 -14.00 9.36
N ASP A 338 -13.40 -13.43 8.16
CA ASP A 338 -14.23 -14.11 7.16
C ASP A 338 -13.64 -15.50 6.82
N PRO A 339 -14.47 -16.54 6.73
CA PRO A 339 -14.01 -17.89 6.41
C PRO A 339 -13.16 -17.99 5.13
N TYR A 340 -13.36 -17.08 4.18
CA TYR A 340 -12.56 -17.00 2.94
C TYR A 340 -11.06 -16.83 3.23
N VAL A 341 -10.68 -16.13 4.30
CA VAL A 341 -9.28 -15.92 4.69
C VAL A 341 -8.55 -17.23 4.97
N LYS A 342 -9.26 -18.22 5.49
CA LYS A 342 -8.70 -19.55 5.84
C LYS A 342 -8.78 -20.57 4.69
N GLN A 343 -9.43 -20.20 3.57
CA GLN A 343 -9.59 -21.09 2.43
C GLN A 343 -8.34 -21.14 1.57
N GLY A 344 -8.01 -22.35 1.10
CA GLY A 344 -7.03 -22.53 0.05
C GLY A 344 -7.49 -21.87 -1.25
N GLN A 345 -6.63 -21.08 -1.87
CA GLN A 345 -6.95 -20.35 -3.08
C GLN A 345 -6.47 -21.15 -4.32
N PRO A 346 -7.36 -21.54 -5.23
CA PRO A 346 -6.99 -22.38 -6.38
C PRO A 346 -5.88 -21.79 -7.25
N TYR A 347 -5.93 -20.50 -7.52
CA TYR A 347 -4.89 -19.80 -8.28
C TYR A 347 -3.50 -19.94 -7.63
N TRP A 348 -3.44 -20.05 -6.32
CA TRP A 348 -2.23 -20.11 -5.49
C TRP A 348 -1.86 -21.54 -5.09
N GLY A 349 -2.24 -22.56 -5.89
CA GLY A 349 -1.96 -23.95 -5.60
C GLY A 349 -2.63 -24.46 -4.32
N ASN A 350 -3.81 -23.98 -4.02
CA ASN A 350 -4.59 -24.24 -2.80
C ASN A 350 -3.90 -23.80 -1.49
N GLN A 351 -2.91 -22.92 -1.54
CA GLN A 351 -2.37 -22.28 -0.35
C GLN A 351 -3.41 -21.31 0.24
N ALA A 352 -3.55 -21.29 1.56
CA ALA A 352 -4.37 -20.30 2.27
C ALA A 352 -3.59 -18.99 2.41
N ILE A 353 -3.32 -18.33 1.28
CA ILE A 353 -2.41 -17.18 1.19
C ILE A 353 -2.83 -16.02 2.11
N TRP A 354 -4.14 -15.82 2.30
CA TRP A 354 -4.64 -14.73 3.15
C TRP A 354 -4.28 -14.95 4.61
N THR A 355 -4.26 -16.21 5.10
CA THR A 355 -3.74 -16.51 6.44
C THR A 355 -2.29 -16.08 6.60
N ASP A 356 -1.44 -16.38 5.60
CA ASP A 356 -0.01 -16.04 5.64
C ASP A 356 0.21 -14.52 5.54
N ILE A 357 -0.52 -13.85 4.65
CA ILE A 357 -0.46 -12.40 4.43
C ILE A 357 -0.90 -11.66 5.70
N LEU A 358 -2.08 -11.98 6.23
CA LEU A 358 -2.67 -11.27 7.36
C LEU A 358 -1.94 -11.49 8.68
N ALA A 359 -1.24 -12.61 8.84
CA ALA A 359 -0.42 -12.88 10.03
C ALA A 359 0.72 -11.87 10.26
N THR A 360 1.03 -11.04 9.27
CA THR A 360 2.06 -9.99 9.37
C THR A 360 1.51 -8.65 9.87
N LEU A 361 0.21 -8.38 9.70
CA LEU A 361 -0.43 -7.10 10.01
C LEU A 361 -0.10 -6.56 11.42
N PRO A 362 -0.18 -7.34 12.52
CA PRO A 362 0.07 -6.83 13.87
C PRO A 362 1.53 -6.42 14.13
N LYS A 363 2.43 -6.73 13.19
CA LYS A 363 3.88 -6.49 13.31
C LYS A 363 4.36 -5.34 12.43
N ILE A 364 3.49 -4.77 11.63
CA ILE A 364 3.80 -3.65 10.75
C ILE A 364 4.06 -2.41 11.61
N LYS A 365 5.15 -1.71 11.28
CA LYS A 365 5.51 -0.44 11.91
C LYS A 365 4.79 0.71 11.20
N SER A 366 4.38 1.72 11.96
CA SER A 366 3.80 2.94 11.41
C SER A 366 4.84 3.71 10.56
N THR A 367 4.35 4.36 9.53
CA THR A 367 5.10 5.36 8.76
C THR A 367 4.70 6.75 9.21
N HIS A 368 5.62 7.70 9.07
CA HIS A 368 5.40 9.10 9.45
C HIS A 368 5.67 9.98 8.25
N GLY A 369 4.69 10.78 7.89
CA GLY A 369 4.74 11.74 6.78
C GLY A 369 4.78 13.18 7.29
N THR A 370 5.19 14.09 6.40
CA THR A 370 5.12 15.53 6.61
C THR A 370 4.64 16.19 5.32
N ALA A 371 4.47 17.53 5.35
CA ALA A 371 4.21 18.30 4.13
C ALA A 371 5.32 18.15 3.07
N PHE A 372 6.52 17.73 3.48
CA PHE A 372 7.73 17.60 2.63
C PHE A 372 7.97 16.18 2.11
N LEU A 373 6.97 15.29 2.16
CA LEU A 373 7.12 13.90 1.72
C LEU A 373 7.56 13.82 0.26
N ASN A 374 6.98 14.65 -0.63
CA ASN A 374 7.31 14.62 -2.05
C ASN A 374 8.78 15.05 -2.30
N ASP A 375 9.27 16.02 -1.56
CA ASP A 375 10.68 16.47 -1.63
C ASP A 375 11.61 15.37 -1.13
N ALA A 376 11.24 14.69 -0.05
CA ALA A 376 11.98 13.55 0.49
C ALA A 376 12.04 12.36 -0.48
N GLU A 377 10.92 12.03 -1.12
CA GLU A 377 10.90 10.97 -2.15
C GLU A 377 11.75 11.34 -3.37
N ALA A 378 11.68 12.58 -3.83
CA ALA A 378 12.48 13.06 -4.97
C ALA A 378 13.99 13.03 -4.68
N ALA A 379 14.39 13.48 -3.48
CA ALA A 379 15.77 13.43 -3.03
C ALA A 379 16.28 11.98 -2.96
N LEU A 380 15.51 11.08 -2.32
CA LEU A 380 15.90 9.68 -2.16
C LEU A 380 15.95 8.94 -3.50
N LYS A 381 15.02 9.20 -4.42
CA LYS A 381 15.02 8.65 -5.79
C LYS A 381 16.31 9.02 -6.52
N THR A 382 16.68 10.30 -6.49
CA THR A 382 17.90 10.80 -7.14
C THR A 382 19.15 10.15 -6.56
N VAL A 383 19.23 10.11 -5.22
CA VAL A 383 20.38 9.56 -4.49
C VAL A 383 20.50 8.04 -4.71
N GLN A 384 19.39 7.29 -4.64
CA GLN A 384 19.40 5.84 -4.89
C GLN A 384 19.93 5.51 -6.28
N THR A 385 19.42 6.17 -7.32
CA THR A 385 19.86 5.96 -8.70
C THR A 385 21.36 6.20 -8.84
N LYS A 386 21.85 7.32 -8.29
CA LYS A 386 23.28 7.66 -8.30
C LYS A 386 24.12 6.68 -7.48
N PHE A 387 23.64 6.24 -6.31
CA PHE A 387 24.33 5.26 -5.45
C PHE A 387 24.50 3.90 -6.16
N LEU A 388 23.42 3.39 -6.72
CA LEU A 388 23.45 2.11 -7.44
C LEU A 388 24.27 2.19 -8.75
N GLY A 389 24.41 3.38 -9.31
CA GLY A 389 25.30 3.68 -10.44
C GLY A 389 26.78 3.88 -10.07
N GLY A 390 27.13 3.77 -8.78
CA GLY A 390 28.53 3.95 -8.30
C GLY A 390 28.94 5.41 -8.05
N GLY A 391 27.99 6.33 -7.98
CA GLY A 391 28.24 7.75 -7.75
C GLY A 391 28.50 8.15 -6.29
N TYR A 392 28.46 7.18 -5.36
CA TYR A 392 28.83 7.35 -3.95
C TYR A 392 29.76 6.19 -3.51
N PRO A 393 30.66 6.42 -2.55
CA PRO A 393 31.57 5.38 -2.05
C PRO A 393 30.83 4.28 -1.28
N ASP A 394 29.77 4.62 -0.57
CA ASP A 394 28.97 3.71 0.27
C ASP A 394 27.55 4.24 0.49
N ALA A 395 26.72 3.44 1.12
CA ALA A 395 25.33 3.78 1.42
C ALA A 395 25.22 4.93 2.43
N LYS A 396 26.18 5.05 3.35
CA LYS A 396 26.19 6.15 4.33
C LYS A 396 26.34 7.50 3.64
N ALA A 397 27.34 7.63 2.77
CA ALA A 397 27.57 8.88 2.02
C ALA A 397 26.35 9.22 1.12
N ALA A 398 25.70 8.22 0.54
CA ALA A 398 24.49 8.41 -0.25
C ALA A 398 23.32 8.94 0.62
N LEU A 399 23.04 8.30 1.75
CA LEU A 399 21.92 8.70 2.60
C LEU A 399 22.18 9.99 3.40
N ASP A 400 23.43 10.31 3.70
CA ASP A 400 23.79 11.63 4.25
C ASP A 400 23.49 12.75 3.23
N ASP A 401 23.77 12.51 1.94
CA ASP A 401 23.41 13.48 0.89
C ASP A 401 21.88 13.61 0.76
N ALA A 402 21.15 12.49 0.80
CA ALA A 402 19.67 12.52 0.80
C ALA A 402 19.14 13.30 2.00
N ALA A 403 19.67 13.05 3.21
CA ALA A 403 19.27 13.76 4.42
C ALA A 403 19.51 15.27 4.33
N ASN A 404 20.65 15.68 3.78
CA ASN A 404 20.98 17.09 3.57
C ASN A 404 20.04 17.76 2.53
N GLN A 405 19.71 17.08 1.45
CA GLN A 405 18.75 17.58 0.45
C GLN A 405 17.36 17.75 1.06
N ILE A 406 16.88 16.75 1.83
CA ILE A 406 15.59 16.81 2.53
C ILE A 406 15.60 17.93 3.59
N SER A 407 16.68 18.04 4.37
CA SER A 407 16.86 19.13 5.35
C SER A 407 16.79 20.50 4.69
N SER A 408 17.46 20.66 3.56
CA SER A 408 17.46 21.94 2.82
C SER A 408 16.07 22.29 2.27
N ALA A 409 15.29 21.31 1.84
CA ALA A 409 13.94 21.51 1.31
C ALA A 409 12.92 21.77 2.43
N SER A 410 13.05 21.08 3.57
CA SER A 410 12.08 21.14 4.67
C SER A 410 12.39 22.18 5.73
N GLY A 411 13.66 22.62 5.84
CA GLY A 411 14.14 23.43 6.95
C GLY A 411 14.32 22.65 8.26
N LEU A 412 14.09 21.34 8.27
CA LEU A 412 14.24 20.49 9.45
C LEU A 412 15.71 20.07 9.64
N PRO A 413 16.22 19.95 10.87
CA PRO A 413 17.57 19.44 11.10
C PRO A 413 17.66 17.96 10.73
N VAL A 414 18.85 17.50 10.35
CA VAL A 414 19.15 16.08 10.27
C VAL A 414 19.34 15.53 11.68
N ALA A 415 18.71 14.40 11.99
CA ALA A 415 18.89 13.73 13.29
C ALA A 415 20.35 13.30 13.47
N GLN A 416 20.87 13.46 14.69
CA GLN A 416 22.24 13.06 15.06
C GLN A 416 22.33 11.62 15.45
#